data_068fdd011dd5e776bd7695ef4cb30b06
#
_entry.id   068fdd011dd5e776bd7695ef4cb30b06
#
_cell.length_a   1.000
_cell.length_b   1.000
_cell.length_c   1.000
_cell.angle_alpha   90.00
_cell.angle_beta   90.00
_cell.angle_gamma   90.00
#
_symmetry.space_group_name_H-M   'P 1'
#
loop_
_entity.id
_entity.type
_entity.pdbx_description
1 polymer ?
#
loop_
_entity_poly.entity_id
_entity_poly.type
_entity_poly.pdbx_seq_one_letter_code
_entity_poly.pdbx_strand_id
1 'polypeptide(L)'
;AVHNDKDHLHCHVIFNNTNLYNGLSFTTEHNQGRKNERAWAELRQISDEICNEYGISVIEPKAKGVSHFERKHQKAGTSWKDKLRSMLREIIAYSRSFEDFLKNCTAGGIEYVYTPQNKVKLKFKLSGEGQQKFTRADTLGAEFEPEAITRMIDTAQKKAATDELKEKSFAARRARREAE
;
A
#
# COMPACT_ATOMS: atom_id res chain seq x y z
N ALA A 1 -1.53 -27.84 -19.43
CA ALA A 1 -0.12 -27.81 -19.83
C ALA A 1 0.74 -27.41 -18.63
N VAL A 2 1.87 -28.08 -18.46
CA VAL A 2 2.89 -27.72 -17.45
C VAL A 2 4.04 -27.05 -18.19
N HIS A 3 4.48 -25.92 -17.68
CA HIS A 3 5.53 -25.11 -18.26
C HIS A 3 6.70 -24.95 -17.30
N ASN A 4 7.92 -25.00 -17.83
CA ASN A 4 9.16 -24.76 -17.09
C ASN A 4 10.04 -23.67 -17.74
N ASP A 5 9.43 -22.79 -18.54
CA ASP A 5 10.08 -21.69 -19.24
C ASP A 5 10.39 -20.47 -18.36
N LYS A 6 10.10 -20.56 -17.04
CA LYS A 6 10.38 -19.57 -16.02
C LYS A 6 11.22 -20.17 -14.91
N ASP A 7 11.62 -19.35 -13.93
CA ASP A 7 12.35 -19.77 -12.74
C ASP A 7 11.54 -20.71 -11.82
N HIS A 8 10.30 -21.02 -12.18
CA HIS A 8 9.39 -21.88 -11.43
C HIS A 8 8.47 -22.67 -12.39
N LEU A 9 8.08 -23.86 -11.97
CA LEU A 9 7.05 -24.63 -12.66
C LEU A 9 5.69 -23.95 -12.51
N HIS A 10 4.95 -23.85 -13.60
CA HIS A 10 3.57 -23.35 -13.60
C HIS A 10 2.69 -24.12 -14.55
N CYS A 11 1.40 -24.14 -14.23
CA CYS A 11 0.41 -24.87 -15.01
C CYS A 11 -0.63 -23.92 -15.60
N HIS A 12 -1.01 -24.19 -16.86
CA HIS A 12 -2.17 -23.58 -17.49
C HIS A 12 -3.27 -24.62 -17.61
N VAL A 13 -4.42 -24.31 -17.02
CA VAL A 13 -5.63 -25.15 -17.10
C VAL A 13 -6.64 -24.41 -17.95
N ILE A 14 -7.10 -25.05 -19.01
CA ILE A 14 -8.17 -24.54 -19.88
C ILE A 14 -9.37 -25.46 -19.72
N PHE A 15 -10.53 -24.91 -19.43
CA PHE A 15 -11.77 -25.64 -19.28
C PHE A 15 -12.93 -24.89 -19.92
N ASN A 16 -13.99 -25.61 -20.27
CA ASN A 16 -15.22 -24.98 -20.74
C ASN A 16 -15.92 -24.29 -19.54
N ASN A 17 -16.16 -22.99 -19.68
CA ASN A 17 -16.78 -22.19 -18.63
C ASN A 17 -18.29 -22.48 -18.46
N THR A 18 -18.90 -23.24 -19.36
CA THR A 18 -20.33 -23.57 -19.27
C THR A 18 -20.52 -24.97 -18.70
N ASN A 19 -21.27 -25.07 -17.61
CA ASN A 19 -21.70 -26.33 -17.03
C ASN A 19 -22.76 -26.96 -17.95
N LEU A 20 -22.49 -28.16 -18.44
CA LEU A 20 -23.35 -28.86 -19.39
C LEU A 20 -24.70 -29.31 -18.77
N TYR A 21 -24.79 -29.41 -17.45
CA TYR A 21 -26.00 -29.88 -16.76
C TYR A 21 -27.00 -28.77 -16.49
N ASN A 22 -26.53 -27.56 -16.18
CA ASN A 22 -27.40 -26.44 -15.77
C ASN A 22 -27.29 -25.21 -16.67
N GLY A 23 -26.37 -25.18 -17.63
CA GLY A 23 -26.14 -24.07 -18.54
C GLY A 23 -25.49 -22.83 -17.91
N LEU A 24 -25.13 -22.89 -16.62
CA LEU A 24 -24.50 -21.77 -15.92
C LEU A 24 -23.00 -21.70 -16.19
N SER A 25 -22.45 -20.50 -16.18
CA SER A 25 -21.01 -20.36 -16.23
C SER A 25 -20.41 -20.58 -14.83
N PHE A 26 -19.17 -21.05 -14.78
CA PHE A 26 -18.42 -21.21 -13.53
C PHE A 26 -18.45 -19.93 -12.66
N THR A 27 -18.28 -18.77 -13.29
CA THR A 27 -18.33 -17.48 -12.59
C THR A 27 -19.74 -17.13 -12.11
N THR A 28 -20.80 -17.54 -12.80
CA THR A 28 -22.20 -17.27 -12.40
C THR A 28 -22.65 -18.20 -11.28
N GLU A 29 -22.24 -19.47 -11.33
CA GLU A 29 -22.63 -20.48 -10.34
C GLU A 29 -21.99 -20.22 -8.98
N HIS A 30 -20.70 -19.84 -8.97
CA HIS A 30 -19.92 -19.67 -7.75
C HIS A 30 -19.83 -18.23 -7.23
N ASN A 31 -20.23 -17.24 -8.03
CA ASN A 31 -20.13 -15.80 -7.69
C ASN A 31 -21.49 -15.14 -7.50
N GLN A 32 -22.30 -15.60 -6.59
CA GLN A 32 -23.53 -14.90 -6.25
C GLN A 32 -23.24 -13.52 -5.62
N GLY A 33 -23.11 -12.51 -6.46
CA GLY A 33 -23.27 -11.11 -6.10
C GLY A 33 -22.02 -10.31 -5.71
N ARG A 34 -20.84 -10.88 -5.61
CA ARG A 34 -19.58 -10.12 -5.42
C ARG A 34 -18.39 -10.83 -6.04
N LYS A 35 -17.91 -10.24 -7.15
CA LYS A 35 -16.56 -10.39 -7.72
C LYS A 35 -15.81 -11.65 -7.33
N ASN A 36 -15.77 -12.64 -8.20
CA ASN A 36 -14.77 -13.71 -8.35
C ASN A 36 -14.07 -14.27 -7.08
N GLU A 37 -14.47 -13.84 -5.88
CA GLU A 37 -13.73 -14.16 -4.65
C GLU A 37 -14.05 -15.56 -4.15
N ARG A 38 -15.30 -16.02 -4.29
CA ARG A 38 -15.70 -17.34 -3.75
C ARG A 38 -15.10 -18.50 -4.55
N ALA A 39 -15.25 -18.49 -5.87
CA ALA A 39 -14.70 -19.54 -6.72
C ALA A 39 -13.17 -19.63 -6.63
N TRP A 40 -12.51 -18.47 -6.57
CA TRP A 40 -11.05 -18.43 -6.40
C TRP A 40 -10.61 -18.82 -4.98
N ALA A 41 -11.41 -18.51 -3.96
CA ALA A 41 -11.14 -18.95 -2.59
C ALA A 41 -11.26 -20.47 -2.46
N GLU A 42 -12.31 -21.06 -3.03
CA GLU A 42 -12.54 -22.50 -3.03
C GLU A 42 -11.44 -23.25 -3.79
N LEU A 43 -11.04 -22.76 -4.98
CA LEU A 43 -9.91 -23.32 -5.72
C LEU A 43 -8.59 -23.24 -4.94
N ARG A 44 -8.34 -22.14 -4.24
CA ARG A 44 -7.15 -22.02 -3.37
C ARG A 44 -7.21 -23.01 -2.22
N GLN A 45 -8.34 -23.14 -1.57
CA GLN A 45 -8.52 -24.10 -0.47
C GLN A 45 -8.22 -25.53 -0.94
N ILE A 46 -8.80 -25.95 -2.07
CA ILE A 46 -8.52 -27.28 -2.65
C ILE A 46 -7.03 -27.43 -2.97
N SER A 47 -6.42 -26.41 -3.57
CA SER A 47 -4.98 -26.41 -3.85
C SER A 47 -4.13 -26.53 -2.59
N ASP A 48 -4.50 -25.81 -1.54
CA ASP A 48 -3.79 -25.81 -0.26
C ASP A 48 -3.94 -27.15 0.47
N GLU A 49 -5.12 -27.78 0.41
CA GLU A 49 -5.39 -29.13 0.93
C GLU A 49 -4.51 -30.17 0.24
N ILE A 50 -4.44 -30.13 -1.11
CA ILE A 50 -3.58 -31.02 -1.89
C ILE A 50 -2.11 -30.78 -1.55
N CYS A 51 -1.65 -29.54 -1.49
CA CYS A 51 -0.28 -29.21 -1.12
C CYS A 51 0.10 -29.77 0.26
N ASN A 52 -0.80 -29.63 1.26
CA ASN A 52 -0.60 -30.17 2.61
C ASN A 52 -0.53 -31.71 2.61
N GLU A 53 -1.40 -32.38 1.86
CA GLU A 53 -1.42 -33.83 1.73
C GLU A 53 -0.08 -34.37 1.19
N TYR A 54 0.53 -33.67 0.24
CA TYR A 54 1.82 -34.04 -0.34
C TYR A 54 3.04 -33.41 0.34
N GLY A 55 2.86 -32.72 1.45
CA GLY A 55 3.96 -32.08 2.20
C GLY A 55 4.62 -30.90 1.45
N ILE A 56 3.88 -30.27 0.53
CA ILE A 56 4.33 -29.11 -0.23
C ILE A 56 3.93 -27.84 0.53
N SER A 57 4.80 -26.82 0.51
CA SER A 57 4.52 -25.56 1.20
C SER A 57 3.32 -24.82 0.58
N VAL A 58 2.42 -24.33 1.43
CA VAL A 58 1.30 -23.48 1.07
C VAL A 58 1.74 -22.01 1.08
N ILE A 59 1.29 -21.23 0.09
CA ILE A 59 1.58 -19.80 -0.02
C ILE A 59 0.52 -19.01 0.73
N GLU A 60 0.90 -18.36 1.82
CA GLU A 60 0.02 -17.42 2.49
C GLU A 60 -0.21 -16.16 1.64
N PRO A 61 -1.47 -15.85 1.29
CA PRO A 61 -1.77 -14.69 0.46
C PRO A 61 -1.48 -13.39 1.21
N LYS A 62 -0.61 -12.56 0.69
CA LYS A 62 -0.42 -11.19 1.19
C LYS A 62 -1.63 -10.33 0.86
N ALA A 63 -2.07 -9.51 1.80
CA ALA A 63 -3.28 -8.68 1.69
C ALA A 63 -3.34 -7.75 0.46
N LYS A 64 -2.19 -7.33 -0.07
CA LYS A 64 -2.09 -6.60 -1.35
C LYS A 64 -0.87 -7.10 -2.13
N GLY A 65 -1.11 -7.73 -3.26
CA GLY A 65 -0.06 -8.10 -4.20
C GLY A 65 0.41 -6.89 -5.02
N VAL A 66 1.71 -6.81 -5.28
CA VAL A 66 2.27 -5.84 -6.23
C VAL A 66 2.12 -6.41 -7.64
N SER A 67 1.59 -5.61 -8.59
CA SER A 67 1.44 -6.07 -9.98
C SER A 67 2.81 -6.37 -10.61
N HIS A 68 2.84 -7.26 -11.62
CA HIS A 68 4.07 -7.57 -12.35
C HIS A 68 4.73 -6.30 -12.93
N PHE A 69 3.91 -5.39 -13.47
CA PHE A 69 4.37 -4.09 -13.99
C PHE A 69 5.04 -3.25 -12.89
N GLU A 70 4.39 -3.10 -11.74
CA GLU A 70 4.95 -2.34 -10.61
C GLU A 70 6.25 -2.97 -10.10
N ARG A 71 6.29 -4.30 -9.98
CA ARG A 71 7.51 -5.01 -9.55
C ARG A 71 8.67 -4.83 -10.53
N LYS A 72 8.39 -4.83 -11.85
CA LYS A 72 9.40 -4.56 -12.88
C LYS A 72 9.97 -3.14 -12.75
N HIS A 73 9.11 -2.14 -12.57
CA HIS A 73 9.52 -0.75 -12.39
C HIS A 73 10.25 -0.51 -11.07
N GLN A 74 9.86 -1.20 -10.00
CA GLN A 74 10.58 -1.17 -8.72
C GLN A 74 12.01 -1.70 -8.87
N LYS A 75 12.19 -2.86 -9.51
CA LYS A 75 13.52 -3.43 -9.78
C LYS A 75 14.39 -2.52 -10.66
N ALA A 76 13.79 -1.81 -11.59
CA ALA A 76 14.47 -0.88 -12.49
C ALA A 76 14.71 0.51 -11.85
N GLY A 77 14.22 0.78 -10.63
CA GLY A 77 14.31 2.10 -9.99
C GLY A 77 13.47 3.19 -10.68
N THR A 78 12.56 2.81 -11.57
CA THR A 78 11.71 3.74 -12.35
C THR A 78 10.26 3.80 -11.84
N SER A 79 10.03 3.32 -10.63
CA SER A 79 8.68 3.31 -10.04
C SER A 79 8.28 4.71 -9.57
N TRP A 80 7.42 5.37 -10.31
CA TRP A 80 6.84 6.65 -9.91
C TRP A 80 6.04 6.55 -8.60
N LYS A 81 5.46 5.38 -8.28
CA LYS A 81 4.78 5.16 -7.00
C LYS A 81 5.74 5.19 -5.82
N ASP A 82 6.93 4.61 -5.98
CA ASP A 82 7.93 4.60 -4.91
C ASP A 82 8.51 6.00 -4.72
N LYS A 83 8.72 6.74 -5.82
CA LYS A 83 9.10 8.14 -5.75
C LYS A 83 8.04 8.96 -5.01
N LEU A 84 6.77 8.80 -5.37
CA LEU A 84 5.67 9.49 -4.70
C LEU A 84 5.59 9.12 -3.21
N ARG A 85 5.74 7.83 -2.86
CA ARG A 85 5.78 7.37 -1.45
C ARG A 85 6.92 8.03 -0.67
N SER A 86 8.13 8.09 -1.24
CA SER A 86 9.28 8.72 -0.59
C SER A 86 9.06 10.20 -0.36
N MET A 87 8.59 10.93 -1.38
CA MET A 87 8.27 12.34 -1.26
C MET A 87 7.19 12.61 -0.20
N LEU A 88 6.12 11.81 -0.19
CA LEU A 88 5.06 11.95 0.81
C LEU A 88 5.58 11.70 2.24
N ARG A 89 6.45 10.69 2.45
CA ARG A 89 7.06 10.44 3.77
C ARG A 89 7.93 11.60 4.23
N GLU A 90 8.73 12.17 3.33
CA GLU A 90 9.55 13.34 3.63
C GLU A 90 8.67 14.54 4.01
N ILE A 91 7.61 14.80 3.24
CA ILE A 91 6.69 15.91 3.53
C ILE A 91 5.98 15.71 4.88
N ILE A 92 5.53 14.50 5.18
CA ILE A 92 4.90 14.17 6.49
C ILE A 92 5.88 14.47 7.63
N ALA A 93 7.17 14.14 7.47
CA ALA A 93 8.17 14.27 8.51
C ALA A 93 8.40 15.72 8.98
N TYR A 94 8.28 16.71 8.08
CA TYR A 94 8.49 18.12 8.44
C TYR A 94 7.20 18.95 8.55
N SER A 95 6.04 18.38 8.21
CA SER A 95 4.75 19.07 8.32
C SER A 95 4.29 19.20 9.76
N ARG A 96 3.63 20.32 10.06
CA ARG A 96 3.14 20.63 11.41
C ARG A 96 1.66 20.32 11.63
N SER A 97 0.90 20.19 10.55
CA SER A 97 -0.51 19.82 10.56
C SER A 97 -0.88 19.14 9.26
N PHE A 98 -2.07 18.55 9.21
CA PHE A 98 -2.57 17.97 7.96
C PHE A 98 -2.76 19.02 6.87
N GLU A 99 -3.18 20.24 7.22
CA GLU A 99 -3.31 21.36 6.27
C GLU A 99 -1.93 21.81 5.75
N ASP A 100 -0.95 21.88 6.63
CA ASP A 100 0.44 22.19 6.29
C ASP A 100 1.03 21.11 5.36
N PHE A 101 0.75 19.84 5.64
CA PHE A 101 1.10 18.73 4.76
C PHE A 101 0.52 18.92 3.34
N LEU A 102 -0.74 19.27 3.22
CA LEU A 102 -1.36 19.50 1.90
C LEU A 102 -0.71 20.67 1.14
N LYS A 103 -0.37 21.76 1.83
CA LYS A 103 0.36 22.90 1.24
C LYS A 103 1.75 22.47 0.78
N ASN A 104 2.47 21.73 1.61
CA ASN A 104 3.79 21.22 1.31
C ASN A 104 3.79 20.22 0.14
N CYS A 105 2.73 19.41 -0.01
CA CYS A 105 2.54 18.56 -1.20
C CYS A 105 2.50 19.41 -2.48
N THR A 106 1.73 20.48 -2.49
CA THR A 106 1.66 21.38 -3.66
C THR A 106 3.01 22.03 -3.95
N ALA A 107 3.70 22.52 -2.92
CA ALA A 107 5.03 23.11 -3.05
C ALA A 107 6.08 22.09 -3.56
N GLY A 108 5.94 20.81 -3.18
CA GLY A 108 6.79 19.70 -3.63
C GLY A 108 6.42 19.12 -5.01
N GLY A 109 5.48 19.74 -5.75
CA GLY A 109 5.08 19.25 -7.07
C GLY A 109 4.15 18.03 -7.02
N ILE A 110 3.44 17.84 -5.92
CA ILE A 110 2.41 16.79 -5.77
C ILE A 110 1.04 17.44 -5.81
N GLU A 111 0.28 17.13 -6.85
CA GLU A 111 -1.14 17.47 -6.93
C GLU A 111 -1.94 16.53 -6.03
N TYR A 112 -2.96 17.06 -5.35
CA TYR A 112 -3.85 16.26 -4.53
C TYR A 112 -5.32 16.59 -4.74
N VAL A 113 -6.19 15.65 -4.44
CA VAL A 113 -7.64 15.84 -4.32
C VAL A 113 -8.05 15.29 -2.96
N TYR A 114 -8.56 16.17 -2.09
CA TYR A 114 -9.06 15.83 -0.78
C TYR A 114 -10.57 16.07 -0.68
N THR A 115 -11.33 15.01 -0.42
CA THR A 115 -12.79 15.03 -0.31
C THR A 115 -13.20 14.18 0.89
N PRO A 116 -13.31 14.76 2.09
CA PRO A 116 -13.50 14.02 3.34
C PRO A 116 -14.81 13.22 3.40
N GLN A 117 -15.83 13.63 2.64
CA GLN A 117 -17.15 12.98 2.61
C GLN A 117 -17.17 11.72 1.74
N ASN A 118 -16.18 11.53 0.88
CA ASN A 118 -16.15 10.40 -0.04
C ASN A 118 -15.48 9.18 0.58
N LYS A 119 -15.85 7.97 0.11
CA LYS A 119 -15.18 6.72 0.48
C LYS A 119 -13.67 6.77 0.21
N VAL A 120 -13.26 7.41 -0.87
CA VAL A 120 -11.85 7.68 -1.19
C VAL A 120 -11.57 9.14 -0.88
N LYS A 121 -11.07 9.41 0.30
CA LYS A 121 -10.91 10.77 0.83
C LYS A 121 -9.76 11.53 0.19
N LEU A 122 -8.65 10.85 -0.14
CA LEU A 122 -7.42 11.47 -0.58
C LEU A 122 -6.80 10.75 -1.78
N LYS A 123 -6.34 11.53 -2.74
CA LYS A 123 -5.66 11.05 -3.95
C LYS A 123 -4.50 11.96 -4.27
N PHE A 124 -3.44 11.40 -4.87
CA PHE A 124 -2.21 12.11 -5.22
C PHE A 124 -1.83 11.88 -6.67
N LYS A 125 -1.11 12.83 -7.24
CA LYS A 125 -0.53 12.77 -8.57
C LYS A 125 0.77 13.57 -8.60
N LEU A 126 1.82 13.03 -9.21
CA LEU A 126 3.07 13.77 -9.45
C LEU A 126 2.89 14.73 -10.64
N SER A 127 3.21 15.99 -10.45
CA SER A 127 3.24 16.98 -11.52
C SER A 127 4.44 16.73 -12.42
N GLY A 128 4.23 16.76 -13.74
CA GLY A 128 5.34 16.72 -14.71
C GLY A 128 5.91 15.34 -15.09
N GLU A 129 5.48 14.24 -14.48
CA GLU A 129 6.00 12.89 -14.78
C GLU A 129 5.10 12.06 -15.73
N GLY A 130 4.29 12.69 -16.55
CA GLY A 130 3.40 11.98 -17.49
C GLY A 130 2.28 11.17 -16.83
N GLN A 131 2.12 11.27 -15.52
CA GLN A 131 1.05 10.61 -14.80
C GLN A 131 -0.29 11.30 -15.13
N GLN A 132 -1.17 10.59 -15.85
CA GLN A 132 -2.46 11.15 -16.26
C GLN A 132 -3.55 11.05 -15.18
N LYS A 133 -3.45 10.06 -14.29
CA LYS A 133 -4.52 9.74 -13.32
C LYS A 133 -4.03 9.89 -11.88
N PHE A 134 -4.92 10.40 -11.04
CA PHE A 134 -4.70 10.42 -9.60
C PHE A 134 -4.68 9.01 -9.02
N THR A 135 -3.75 8.77 -8.11
CA THR A 135 -3.64 7.52 -7.36
C THR A 135 -4.25 7.69 -5.98
N ARG A 136 -5.06 6.74 -5.55
CA ARG A 136 -5.67 6.74 -4.23
C ARG A 136 -4.63 6.55 -3.14
N ALA A 137 -4.81 7.23 -2.02
CA ALA A 137 -3.96 7.10 -0.85
C ALA A 137 -3.87 5.63 -0.36
N ASP A 138 -5.01 4.92 -0.28
CA ASP A 138 -5.09 3.51 0.11
C ASP A 138 -4.28 2.57 -0.80
N THR A 139 -4.17 2.92 -2.09
CA THR A 139 -3.38 2.16 -3.07
C THR A 139 -1.88 2.37 -2.89
N LEU A 140 -1.46 3.53 -2.41
CA LEU A 140 -0.07 3.82 -2.07
C LEU A 140 0.35 3.11 -0.77
N GLY A 141 -0.55 3.03 0.20
CA GLY A 141 -0.37 2.38 1.49
C GLY A 141 -1.33 2.94 2.53
N ALA A 142 -1.68 2.15 3.54
CA ALA A 142 -2.57 2.59 4.62
C ALA A 142 -2.01 3.78 5.42
N GLU A 143 -0.69 3.97 5.40
CA GLU A 143 0.01 5.09 6.03
C GLU A 143 -0.29 6.44 5.37
N PHE A 144 -0.79 6.46 4.13
CA PHE A 144 -1.11 7.68 3.38
C PHE A 144 -2.59 8.07 3.47
N GLU A 145 -3.38 7.36 4.24
CA GLU A 145 -4.75 7.77 4.58
C GLU A 145 -4.74 9.02 5.47
N PRO A 146 -5.72 9.95 5.35
CA PRO A 146 -5.73 11.21 6.09
C PRO A 146 -5.56 11.06 7.59
N GLU A 147 -6.24 10.06 8.17
CA GLU A 147 -6.19 9.79 9.61
C GLU A 147 -4.83 9.23 10.05
N ALA A 148 -4.16 8.47 9.18
CA ALA A 148 -2.83 7.94 9.44
C ALA A 148 -1.77 9.04 9.35
N ILE A 149 -1.86 9.91 8.32
CA ILE A 149 -0.98 11.07 8.16
C ILE A 149 -1.08 11.99 9.38
N THR A 150 -2.29 12.33 9.82
CA THR A 150 -2.52 13.18 11.00
C THR A 150 -1.86 12.56 12.24
N ARG A 151 -2.07 11.27 12.48
CA ARG A 151 -1.44 10.56 13.62
C ARG A 151 0.08 10.57 13.56
N MET A 152 0.67 10.41 12.36
CA MET A 152 2.13 10.45 12.21
C MET A 152 2.68 11.84 12.50
N ILE A 153 2.04 12.89 12.03
CA ILE A 153 2.42 14.29 12.30
C ILE A 153 2.33 14.56 13.80
N ASP A 154 1.22 14.23 14.45
CA ASP A 154 1.03 14.43 15.90
C ASP A 154 2.10 13.67 16.72
N THR A 155 2.44 12.46 16.29
CA THR A 155 3.47 11.66 16.97
C THR A 155 4.86 12.28 16.81
N ALA A 156 5.18 12.76 15.62
CA ALA A 156 6.45 13.43 15.34
C ALA A 156 6.58 14.72 16.18
N GLN A 157 5.52 15.51 16.28
CA GLN A 157 5.51 16.72 17.11
C GLN A 157 5.68 16.44 18.60
N LYS A 158 4.96 15.44 19.13
CA LYS A 158 5.11 15.02 20.54
C LYS A 158 6.54 14.57 20.82
N LYS A 159 7.15 13.85 19.89
CA LYS A 159 8.55 13.42 20.04
C LYS A 159 9.50 14.62 20.04
N ALA A 160 9.36 15.55 19.10
CA ALA A 160 10.17 16.75 19.02
C ALA A 160 10.06 17.60 20.30
N ALA A 161 8.85 17.83 20.82
CA ALA A 161 8.63 18.54 22.07
C ALA A 161 9.28 17.84 23.27
N THR A 162 9.25 16.51 23.31
CA THR A 162 9.89 15.73 24.38
C THR A 162 11.42 15.84 24.32
N ASP A 163 11.98 15.82 23.11
CA ASP A 163 13.43 15.92 22.90
C ASP A 163 13.94 17.32 23.24
N GLU A 164 13.21 18.38 22.87
CA GLU A 164 13.51 19.75 23.31
C GLU A 164 13.49 19.92 24.84
N LEU A 165 12.51 19.32 25.54
CA LEU A 165 12.43 19.34 27.00
C LEU A 165 13.63 18.63 27.63
N LYS A 166 14.08 17.52 27.06
CA LYS A 166 15.28 16.80 27.49
C LYS A 166 16.52 17.66 27.32
N GLU A 167 16.70 18.29 26.17
CA GLU A 167 17.85 19.16 25.89
C GLU A 167 17.88 20.35 26.86
N LYS A 168 16.75 21.02 27.06
CA LYS A 168 16.64 22.12 28.05
C LYS A 168 17.00 21.66 29.47
N SER A 169 16.55 20.45 29.86
CA SER A 169 16.87 19.87 31.16
C SER A 169 18.36 19.54 31.32
N PHE A 170 18.97 19.02 30.26
CA PHE A 170 20.41 18.74 30.21
C PHE A 170 21.24 20.03 30.27
N ALA A 171 20.87 21.06 29.51
CA ALA A 171 21.54 22.36 29.52
C ALA A 171 21.46 23.02 30.91
N ALA A 172 20.28 22.98 31.57
CA ALA A 172 20.11 23.51 32.92
C ALA A 172 20.95 22.76 33.98
N ARG A 173 21.08 21.43 33.84
CA ARG A 173 21.96 20.64 34.75
C ARG A 173 23.42 20.94 34.52
N ARG A 174 23.85 21.15 33.27
CA ARG A 174 25.22 21.52 32.95
C ARG A 174 25.57 22.90 33.47
N ALA A 175 24.70 23.89 33.29
CA ALA A 175 24.90 25.24 33.84
C ALA A 175 25.01 25.29 35.36
N ARG A 176 24.27 24.43 36.08
CA ARG A 176 24.37 24.32 37.53
C ARG A 176 25.73 23.75 37.97
N ARG A 177 26.29 22.77 37.26
CA ARG A 177 27.60 22.16 37.54
C ARG A 177 28.78 23.09 37.25
N GLU A 178 28.61 24.02 36.31
CA GLU A 178 29.65 24.98 35.94
C GLU A 178 29.63 26.21 36.87
N ALA A 179 28.59 26.39 37.70
CA ALA A 179 28.41 27.47 38.68
C ALA A 179 28.78 27.09 40.14
N GLU A 180 29.07 25.80 40.40
CA GLU A 180 29.59 25.25 41.65
C GLU A 180 31.11 25.13 41.60
#